data_1bd2cc48418624ece4b499f782739e27
#
_entry.id   1bd2cc48418624ece4b499f782739e27
#
_cell.length_a   1.000
_cell.length_b   1.000
_cell.length_c   1.000
_cell.angle_alpha   90.00
_cell.angle_beta   90.00
_cell.angle_gamma   90.00
#
_symmetry.space_group_name_H-M   'P 1'
#
loop_
_entity.id
_entity.type
_entity.pdbx_description
1 polymer ?
#
loop_
_entity_poly.entity_id
_entity_poly.type
_entity_poly.pdbx_seq_one_letter_code
_entity_poly.pdbx_strand_id
1 'polypeptide(L)'
;MTWTVSGLPEGLSYNGRDGIIRGKVMESGEYIVHITAQNLKGKDSNTLTIKVGNDLVLTPVMGWNSWNTFGRSINEQLVLEVADAMVSSGMRDLGYNYVCIDDFWQEEKRGEDGRIKVNKEKFPNGLRYVADYLHERGLHLGVYSDASDKTCGGVCGSYGYEESDAKDMASWGVDLLKYDYCGAPSDRATAIKRYTAMSKALKKTNRSVVFSICEWGGREPWLWAFGKICRARRVE
;
A
#
# COMPACT_ATOMS: atom_id res chain seq x y z
N MET A 1 32.30 5.69 -18.30
CA MET A 1 31.52 4.43 -18.24
C MET A 1 30.26 4.65 -19.06
N THR A 2 29.95 3.74 -19.96
CA THR A 2 28.74 3.81 -20.80
C THR A 2 27.81 2.69 -20.37
N TRP A 3 26.52 3.03 -20.23
CA TRP A 3 25.47 2.08 -19.90
C TRP A 3 24.54 1.89 -21.11
N THR A 4 24.17 0.66 -21.38
CA THR A 4 23.20 0.31 -22.41
C THR A 4 22.10 -0.52 -21.77
N VAL A 5 20.84 -0.18 -22.05
CA VAL A 5 19.66 -0.91 -21.57
C VAL A 5 18.82 -1.29 -22.78
N SER A 6 18.42 -2.57 -22.85
CA SER A 6 17.56 -3.10 -23.91
C SER A 6 16.53 -4.07 -23.35
N GLY A 7 15.43 -4.27 -24.07
CA GLY A 7 14.32 -5.12 -23.63
C GLY A 7 13.35 -4.46 -22.67
N LEU A 8 13.36 -3.12 -22.59
CA LEU A 8 12.35 -2.40 -21.82
C LEU A 8 10.96 -2.60 -22.42
N PRO A 9 9.92 -2.86 -21.59
CA PRO A 9 8.55 -2.87 -22.07
C PRO A 9 8.12 -1.50 -22.58
N GLU A 10 7.10 -1.50 -23.43
CA GLU A 10 6.47 -0.25 -23.89
C GLU A 10 6.03 0.63 -22.72
N GLY A 11 6.26 1.92 -22.84
CA GLY A 11 5.98 2.89 -21.79
C GLY A 11 7.11 3.15 -20.79
N LEU A 12 8.20 2.38 -20.82
CA LEU A 12 9.41 2.69 -20.04
C LEU A 12 10.53 3.26 -20.93
N SER A 13 11.28 4.17 -20.35
CA SER A 13 12.48 4.75 -20.94
C SER A 13 13.66 4.74 -19.97
N TYR A 14 14.87 4.60 -20.50
CA TYR A 14 16.11 4.69 -19.74
C TYR A 14 16.79 6.04 -20.01
N ASN A 15 17.16 6.75 -18.94
CA ASN A 15 17.97 7.95 -19.04
C ASN A 15 19.42 7.62 -18.64
N GLY A 16 20.33 7.63 -19.62
CA GLY A 16 21.73 7.33 -19.40
C GLY A 16 22.52 8.36 -18.57
N ARG A 17 21.95 9.55 -18.28
CA ARG A 17 22.61 10.58 -17.46
C ARG A 17 22.49 10.30 -15.97
N ASP A 18 21.32 9.86 -15.53
CA ASP A 18 21.02 9.59 -14.11
C ASP A 18 20.92 8.09 -13.78
N GLY A 19 20.99 7.23 -14.80
CA GLY A 19 20.94 5.77 -14.62
C GLY A 19 19.57 5.23 -14.25
N ILE A 20 18.49 5.99 -14.46
CA ILE A 20 17.15 5.64 -13.99
C ILE A 20 16.26 5.19 -15.16
N ILE A 21 15.53 4.09 -14.95
CA ILE A 21 14.43 3.67 -15.82
C ILE A 21 13.14 4.30 -15.28
N ARG A 22 12.40 4.99 -16.16
CA ARG A 22 11.14 5.71 -15.80
C ARG A 22 10.06 5.41 -16.82
N GLY A 23 8.80 5.55 -16.37
CA GLY A 23 7.63 5.46 -17.21
C GLY A 23 6.53 4.62 -16.57
N LYS A 24 5.53 4.24 -17.37
CA LYS A 24 4.39 3.42 -16.96
C LYS A 24 4.15 2.32 -17.97
N VAL A 25 4.09 1.08 -17.48
CA VAL A 25 3.75 -0.08 -18.31
C VAL A 25 2.26 -0.35 -18.18
N MET A 26 1.57 -0.48 -19.31
CA MET A 26 0.12 -0.70 -19.35
C MET A 26 -0.24 -2.18 -19.57
N GLU A 27 0.64 -2.97 -20.13
CA GLU A 27 0.40 -4.39 -20.39
C GLU A 27 1.00 -5.26 -19.29
N SER A 28 0.24 -6.23 -18.79
CA SER A 28 0.74 -7.22 -17.85
C SER A 28 1.67 -8.20 -18.55
N GLY A 29 2.75 -8.61 -17.85
CA GLY A 29 3.72 -9.53 -18.39
C GLY A 29 4.98 -9.63 -17.55
N GLU A 30 5.90 -10.47 -17.98
CA GLU A 30 7.24 -10.59 -17.43
C GLU A 30 8.24 -10.18 -18.52
N TYR A 31 9.01 -9.12 -18.25
CA TYR A 31 9.93 -8.51 -19.21
C TYR A 31 11.36 -8.67 -18.72
N ILE A 32 12.22 -9.23 -19.55
CA ILE A 32 13.65 -9.37 -19.25
C ILE A 32 14.40 -8.20 -19.88
N VAL A 33 14.94 -7.34 -19.03
CA VAL A 33 15.73 -6.17 -19.42
C VAL A 33 17.21 -6.50 -19.28
N HIS A 34 17.99 -6.28 -20.34
CA HIS A 34 19.43 -6.48 -20.34
C HIS A 34 20.14 -5.14 -20.08
N ILE A 35 20.99 -5.12 -19.07
CA ILE A 35 21.76 -3.96 -18.66
C ILE A 35 23.24 -4.28 -18.87
N THR A 36 23.94 -3.43 -19.59
CA THR A 36 25.36 -3.58 -19.86
C THR A 36 26.12 -2.33 -19.44
N ALA A 37 27.20 -2.51 -18.69
CA ALA A 37 28.18 -1.48 -18.37
C ALA A 37 29.47 -1.72 -19.14
N GLN A 38 30.03 -0.68 -19.75
CA GLN A 38 31.27 -0.75 -20.51
C GLN A 38 32.20 0.42 -20.22
N ASN A 39 33.48 0.15 -20.09
CA ASN A 39 34.55 1.14 -20.03
C ASN A 39 35.77 0.66 -20.81
N LEU A 40 36.89 1.41 -20.73
CA LEU A 40 38.13 1.07 -21.44
C LEU A 40 38.80 -0.24 -20.95
N LYS A 41 38.42 -0.74 -19.77
CA LYS A 41 39.01 -1.94 -19.16
C LYS A 41 38.16 -3.21 -19.38
N GLY A 42 36.91 -3.05 -19.80
CA GLY A 42 36.02 -4.20 -20.01
C GLY A 42 34.55 -3.87 -20.10
N LYS A 43 33.79 -4.95 -20.22
CA LYS A 43 32.32 -4.95 -20.33
C LYS A 43 31.78 -5.99 -19.37
N ASP A 44 30.68 -5.61 -18.65
CA ASP A 44 29.89 -6.51 -17.81
C ASP A 44 28.41 -6.34 -18.12
N SER A 45 27.64 -7.41 -17.94
CA SER A 45 26.22 -7.42 -18.28
C SER A 45 25.41 -8.19 -17.23
N ASN A 46 24.24 -7.68 -16.93
CA ASN A 46 23.27 -8.31 -16.03
C ASN A 46 21.85 -8.20 -16.58
N THR A 47 20.92 -8.93 -16.01
CA THR A 47 19.49 -8.89 -16.36
C THR A 47 18.66 -8.39 -15.20
N LEU A 48 17.64 -7.59 -15.52
CA LEU A 48 16.59 -7.17 -14.62
C LEU A 48 15.26 -7.75 -15.12
N THR A 49 14.55 -8.51 -14.29
CA THR A 49 13.21 -8.97 -14.62
C THR A 49 12.18 -7.98 -14.07
N ILE A 50 11.40 -7.38 -14.97
CA ILE A 50 10.27 -6.49 -14.60
C ILE A 50 9.00 -7.33 -14.71
N LYS A 51 8.29 -7.50 -13.59
CA LYS A 51 6.99 -8.15 -13.54
C LYS A 51 5.89 -7.09 -13.43
N VAL A 52 4.96 -7.12 -14.37
CA VAL A 52 3.81 -6.22 -14.42
C VAL A 52 2.53 -7.03 -14.35
N GLY A 53 1.68 -6.73 -13.40
CA GLY A 53 0.44 -7.49 -13.21
C GLY A 53 -0.22 -7.16 -11.88
N ASN A 54 -1.14 -8.02 -11.48
CA ASN A 54 -1.92 -7.86 -10.25
C ASN A 54 -1.29 -8.56 -9.03
N ASP A 55 -0.10 -9.12 -9.17
CA ASP A 55 0.65 -9.67 -8.04
C ASP A 55 1.26 -8.50 -7.26
N LEU A 56 0.81 -8.35 -6.02
CA LEU A 56 1.32 -7.33 -5.11
C LEU A 56 2.44 -7.89 -4.24
N VAL A 57 3.34 -6.99 -3.81
CA VAL A 57 4.36 -7.31 -2.79
C VAL A 57 5.26 -8.46 -3.24
N LEU A 58 5.84 -8.34 -4.44
CA LEU A 58 6.92 -9.24 -4.90
C LEU A 58 8.18 -9.11 -4.03
N THR A 59 8.32 -7.97 -3.34
CA THR A 59 9.31 -7.68 -2.30
C THR A 59 8.60 -7.18 -1.05
N PRO A 60 9.22 -7.23 0.15
CA PRO A 60 8.66 -6.63 1.35
C PRO A 60 8.29 -5.16 1.12
N VAL A 61 7.14 -4.74 1.67
CA VAL A 61 6.70 -3.33 1.60
C VAL A 61 7.71 -2.45 2.31
N MET A 62 8.18 -1.42 1.61
CA MET A 62 9.03 -0.37 2.18
C MET A 62 8.32 0.98 2.03
N GLY A 63 8.41 1.81 3.05
CA GLY A 63 7.76 3.11 3.05
C GLY A 63 7.75 3.77 4.42
N TRP A 64 6.82 4.71 4.58
CA TRP A 64 6.63 5.48 5.79
C TRP A 64 5.23 5.23 6.38
N ASN A 65 5.14 5.28 7.70
CA ASN A 65 3.88 5.20 8.45
C ASN A 65 3.80 6.36 9.45
N SER A 66 2.65 7.01 9.55
CA SER A 66 2.46 8.24 10.30
C SER A 66 2.47 8.07 11.82
N TRP A 67 2.27 6.86 12.34
CA TRP A 67 1.97 6.66 13.76
C TRP A 67 3.04 7.17 14.71
N ASN A 68 4.27 6.71 14.53
CA ASN A 68 5.33 7.02 15.49
C ASN A 68 5.78 8.50 15.48
N THR A 69 5.52 9.22 14.38
CA THR A 69 5.93 10.62 14.25
C THR A 69 4.80 11.58 14.62
N PHE A 70 3.60 11.33 14.10
CA PHE A 70 2.50 12.29 14.18
C PHE A 70 1.31 11.80 15.02
N GLY A 71 1.13 10.49 15.20
CA GLY A 71 0.02 9.93 15.96
C GLY A 71 -1.32 10.58 15.60
N ARG A 72 -2.00 11.13 16.61
CA ARG A 72 -3.30 11.82 16.43
C ARG A 72 -3.23 13.10 15.61
N SER A 73 -2.05 13.70 15.42
CA SER A 73 -1.88 14.98 14.72
C SER A 73 -1.75 14.84 13.22
N ILE A 74 -1.85 13.63 12.67
CA ILE A 74 -1.79 13.41 11.22
C ILE A 74 -2.88 14.20 10.50
N ASN A 75 -2.54 14.79 9.36
CA ASN A 75 -3.44 15.50 8.48
C ASN A 75 -2.99 15.43 7.03
N GLU A 76 -3.82 15.90 6.10
CA GLU A 76 -3.57 15.87 4.66
C GLU A 76 -2.26 16.56 4.29
N GLN A 77 -2.03 17.77 4.79
CA GLN A 77 -0.83 18.55 4.46
C GLN A 77 0.46 17.80 4.81
N LEU A 78 0.54 17.22 6.02
CA LEU A 78 1.69 16.43 6.47
C LEU A 78 1.95 15.21 5.57
N VAL A 79 0.88 14.54 5.11
CA VAL A 79 1.00 13.39 4.19
C VAL A 79 1.58 13.82 2.85
N LEU A 80 1.12 14.95 2.29
CA LEU A 80 1.62 15.48 1.04
C LEU A 80 3.10 15.91 1.15
N GLU A 81 3.47 16.57 2.25
CA GLU A 81 4.86 16.97 2.53
C GLU A 81 5.81 15.76 2.65
N VAL A 82 5.37 14.70 3.34
CA VAL A 82 6.14 13.46 3.42
C VAL A 82 6.31 12.82 2.05
N ALA A 83 5.26 12.80 1.23
CA ALA A 83 5.32 12.28 -0.13
C ALA A 83 6.35 13.03 -0.97
N ASP A 84 6.33 14.36 -0.94
CA ASP A 84 7.29 15.20 -1.66
C ASP A 84 8.72 15.00 -1.15
N ALA A 85 8.91 14.84 0.17
CA ALA A 85 10.21 14.53 0.76
C ALA A 85 10.74 13.15 0.31
N MET A 86 9.89 12.13 0.24
CA MET A 86 10.28 10.79 -0.23
C MET A 86 10.70 10.80 -1.70
N VAL A 87 10.07 11.64 -2.53
CA VAL A 87 10.44 11.81 -3.94
C VAL A 87 11.74 12.60 -4.07
N SER A 88 11.83 13.77 -3.41
CA SER A 88 12.98 14.69 -3.56
C SER A 88 14.27 14.14 -2.96
N SER A 89 14.18 13.32 -1.91
CA SER A 89 15.33 12.64 -1.30
C SER A 89 15.80 11.40 -2.08
N GLY A 90 15.04 10.92 -3.09
CA GLY A 90 15.35 9.70 -3.83
C GLY A 90 14.90 8.41 -3.14
N MET A 91 14.27 8.47 -1.99
CA MET A 91 13.77 7.27 -1.27
C MET A 91 12.81 6.45 -2.14
N ARG A 92 11.88 7.10 -2.87
CA ARG A 92 10.98 6.44 -3.80
C ARG A 92 11.74 5.57 -4.81
N ASP A 93 12.80 6.09 -5.40
CA ASP A 93 13.59 5.41 -6.45
C ASP A 93 14.40 4.23 -5.89
N LEU A 94 14.55 4.14 -4.55
CA LEU A 94 15.14 3.02 -3.82
C LEU A 94 14.08 2.00 -3.33
N GLY A 95 12.79 2.20 -3.70
CA GLY A 95 11.71 1.27 -3.37
C GLY A 95 10.90 1.62 -2.11
N TYR A 96 11.19 2.75 -1.43
CA TYR A 96 10.36 3.26 -0.35
C TYR A 96 9.14 3.98 -0.94
N ASN A 97 8.16 3.24 -1.37
CA ASN A 97 7.06 3.76 -2.20
C ASN A 97 5.68 3.69 -1.53
N TYR A 98 5.57 3.25 -0.30
CA TYR A 98 4.31 3.30 0.46
C TYR A 98 4.29 4.46 1.45
N VAL A 99 3.21 5.25 1.42
CA VAL A 99 2.88 6.29 2.40
C VAL A 99 1.63 5.84 3.13
N CYS A 100 1.80 5.43 4.39
CA CYS A 100 0.73 4.86 5.19
C CYS A 100 0.21 5.86 6.23
N ILE A 101 -1.06 6.19 6.12
CA ILE A 101 -1.80 6.96 7.13
C ILE A 101 -2.33 5.98 8.16
N ASP A 102 -1.81 6.06 9.37
CA ASP A 102 -2.25 5.25 10.50
C ASP A 102 -3.56 5.78 11.08
N ASP A 103 -3.92 5.46 12.29
CA ASP A 103 -5.18 5.84 12.95
C ASP A 103 -5.47 7.35 12.91
N PHE A 104 -6.72 7.76 13.07
CA PHE A 104 -7.23 9.14 13.09
C PHE A 104 -7.39 9.87 11.74
N TRP A 105 -7.40 9.16 10.60
CA TRP A 105 -7.87 9.75 9.34
C TRP A 105 -9.40 9.79 9.25
N GLN A 106 -10.09 8.90 10.00
CA GLN A 106 -11.53 8.78 10.04
C GLN A 106 -12.16 9.55 11.21
N GLU A 107 -13.45 9.77 11.12
CA GLU A 107 -14.28 10.31 12.20
C GLU A 107 -14.43 9.30 13.35
N GLU A 108 -14.81 9.80 14.53
CA GLU A 108 -15.09 8.95 15.69
C GLU A 108 -16.28 8.02 15.47
N LYS A 109 -17.25 8.46 14.66
CA LYS A 109 -18.50 7.74 14.39
C LYS A 109 -18.71 7.60 12.88
N ARG A 110 -19.40 6.54 12.52
CA ARG A 110 -19.90 6.35 11.15
C ARG A 110 -21.00 7.38 10.84
N GLY A 111 -21.24 7.60 9.55
CA GLY A 111 -22.38 8.36 9.10
C GLY A 111 -23.70 7.63 9.37
N GLU A 112 -24.80 8.34 9.22
CA GLU A 112 -26.16 7.78 9.34
C GLU A 112 -26.43 6.64 8.34
N ASP A 113 -25.70 6.64 7.23
CA ASP A 113 -25.68 5.59 6.20
C ASP A 113 -24.84 4.37 6.59
N GLY A 114 -24.27 4.33 7.79
CA GLY A 114 -23.37 3.30 8.29
C GLY A 114 -21.96 3.33 7.71
N ARG A 115 -21.65 4.26 6.79
CA ARG A 115 -20.33 4.32 6.13
C ARG A 115 -19.29 4.99 7.02
N ILE A 116 -18.05 4.55 6.84
CA ILE A 116 -16.91 5.21 7.47
C ILE A 116 -16.73 6.61 6.86
N LYS A 117 -16.49 7.60 7.69
CA LYS A 117 -16.31 8.99 7.26
C LYS A 117 -14.87 9.42 7.40
N VAL A 118 -14.36 10.06 6.37
CA VAL A 118 -13.05 10.74 6.43
C VAL A 118 -13.20 12.01 7.26
N ASN A 119 -12.31 12.22 8.22
CA ASN A 119 -12.29 13.44 9.03
C ASN A 119 -11.96 14.65 8.16
N LYS A 120 -12.95 15.53 7.96
CA LYS A 120 -12.86 16.66 7.04
C LYS A 120 -12.02 17.82 7.55
N GLU A 121 -11.80 17.92 8.86
CA GLU A 121 -10.87 18.90 9.42
C GLU A 121 -9.43 18.54 9.10
N LYS A 122 -9.10 17.23 9.12
CA LYS A 122 -7.77 16.72 8.86
C LYS A 122 -7.49 16.46 7.37
N PHE A 123 -8.48 15.98 6.66
CA PHE A 123 -8.41 15.60 5.24
C PHE A 123 -9.54 16.29 4.46
N PRO A 124 -9.47 17.62 4.24
CA PRO A 124 -10.56 18.39 3.63
C PRO A 124 -10.90 17.92 2.22
N ASN A 125 -9.91 17.50 1.43
CA ASN A 125 -10.12 17.02 0.07
C ASN A 125 -10.42 15.50 0.01
N GLY A 126 -10.25 14.79 1.14
CA GLY A 126 -10.54 13.37 1.30
C GLY A 126 -9.43 12.45 0.78
N LEU A 127 -9.55 11.16 1.09
CA LEU A 127 -8.50 10.19 0.80
C LEU A 127 -8.31 9.91 -0.70
N ARG A 128 -9.34 10.11 -1.53
CA ARG A 128 -9.19 10.00 -2.99
C ARG A 128 -8.19 11.02 -3.53
N TYR A 129 -8.28 12.27 -3.09
CA TYR A 129 -7.33 13.30 -3.46
C TYR A 129 -5.89 12.94 -3.04
N VAL A 130 -5.73 12.45 -1.80
CA VAL A 130 -4.42 11.99 -1.31
C VAL A 130 -3.88 10.84 -2.15
N ALA A 131 -4.73 9.85 -2.48
CA ALA A 131 -4.32 8.73 -3.33
C ALA A 131 -3.86 9.18 -4.71
N ASP A 132 -4.64 10.05 -5.37
CA ASP A 132 -4.29 10.57 -6.69
C ASP A 132 -2.96 11.35 -6.65
N TYR A 133 -2.76 12.18 -5.62
CA TYR A 133 -1.50 12.91 -5.40
C TYR A 133 -0.28 11.99 -5.26
N LEU A 134 -0.43 10.90 -4.49
CA LEU A 134 0.62 9.90 -4.29
C LEU A 134 0.90 9.12 -5.57
N HIS A 135 -0.16 8.67 -6.26
CA HIS A 135 -0.05 7.89 -7.50
C HIS A 135 0.65 8.67 -8.61
N GLU A 136 0.35 9.96 -8.77
CA GLU A 136 1.06 10.84 -9.73
C GLU A 136 2.57 10.91 -9.46
N ARG A 137 3.00 10.66 -8.23
CA ARG A 137 4.40 10.64 -7.80
C ARG A 137 5.03 9.26 -7.78
N GLY A 138 4.30 8.21 -8.21
CA GLY A 138 4.78 6.83 -8.16
C GLY A 138 4.83 6.25 -6.74
N LEU A 139 4.02 6.81 -5.82
CA LEU A 139 3.84 6.32 -4.46
C LEU A 139 2.49 5.62 -4.30
N HIS A 140 2.33 4.84 -3.25
CA HIS A 140 1.13 4.10 -2.91
C HIS A 140 0.52 4.59 -1.61
N LEU A 141 -0.82 4.63 -1.54
CA LEU A 141 -1.54 5.01 -0.32
C LEU A 141 -1.82 3.78 0.55
N GLY A 142 -1.30 3.77 1.77
CA GLY A 142 -1.74 2.89 2.84
C GLY A 142 -2.71 3.59 3.79
N VAL A 143 -3.69 2.85 4.31
CA VAL A 143 -4.57 3.33 5.38
C VAL A 143 -4.66 2.30 6.50
N TYR A 144 -5.20 2.73 7.63
CA TYR A 144 -5.38 1.92 8.83
C TYR A 144 -6.86 1.70 9.13
N SER A 145 -7.20 0.52 9.65
CA SER A 145 -8.45 0.25 10.34
C SER A 145 -8.27 -0.88 11.35
N ASP A 146 -9.36 -1.30 11.99
CA ASP A 146 -9.33 -2.31 13.05
C ASP A 146 -10.43 -3.35 12.87
N ALA A 147 -10.15 -4.59 13.27
CA ALA A 147 -11.10 -5.71 13.28
C ALA A 147 -12.06 -5.66 14.48
N SER A 148 -12.21 -4.49 15.11
CA SER A 148 -13.13 -4.21 16.22
C SER A 148 -14.08 -3.08 15.86
N ASP A 149 -15.03 -2.80 16.76
CA ASP A 149 -15.95 -1.65 16.64
C ASP A 149 -15.19 -0.34 16.68
N LYS A 150 -14.07 -0.31 17.43
CA LYS A 150 -13.20 0.87 17.58
C LYS A 150 -11.76 0.49 17.30
N THR A 151 -11.01 1.47 16.78
CA THR A 151 -9.56 1.39 16.62
C THR A 151 -8.83 1.46 17.95
N CYS A 152 -7.52 1.23 17.96
CA CYS A 152 -6.68 1.45 19.14
C CYS A 152 -6.77 2.88 19.69
N GLY A 153 -6.99 3.86 18.82
CA GLY A 153 -7.19 5.27 19.18
C GLY A 153 -8.59 5.64 19.64
N GLY A 154 -9.56 4.73 19.50
CA GLY A 154 -10.94 4.91 19.96
C GLY A 154 -11.90 5.49 18.93
N VAL A 155 -11.46 5.70 17.68
CA VAL A 155 -12.35 6.07 16.56
C VAL A 155 -13.02 4.85 15.94
N CYS A 156 -13.88 4.97 14.94
CA CYS A 156 -14.61 3.82 14.40
C CYS A 156 -13.71 2.81 13.69
N GLY A 157 -13.86 1.52 14.05
CA GLY A 157 -13.25 0.40 13.36
C GLY A 157 -14.17 -0.21 12.29
N SER A 158 -13.76 -1.34 11.70
CA SER A 158 -14.46 -1.95 10.54
C SER A 158 -15.26 -3.21 10.88
N TYR A 159 -15.29 -3.64 12.13
CA TYR A 159 -16.01 -4.86 12.49
C TYR A 159 -17.52 -4.77 12.18
N GLY A 160 -18.01 -5.73 11.40
CA GLY A 160 -19.39 -5.76 10.91
C GLY A 160 -19.68 -4.88 9.69
N TYR A 161 -18.70 -4.12 9.21
CA TYR A 161 -18.80 -3.21 8.07
C TYR A 161 -17.73 -3.48 7.00
N GLU A 162 -17.08 -4.65 7.05
CA GLU A 162 -15.90 -4.95 6.22
C GLU A 162 -16.18 -4.78 4.72
N GLU A 163 -17.39 -5.15 4.25
CA GLU A 163 -17.73 -5.05 2.81
C GLU A 163 -17.94 -3.60 2.36
N SER A 164 -18.58 -2.77 3.17
CA SER A 164 -18.76 -1.34 2.86
C SER A 164 -17.44 -0.59 2.90
N ASP A 165 -16.65 -0.84 3.96
CA ASP A 165 -15.38 -0.14 4.15
C ASP A 165 -14.36 -0.53 3.08
N ALA A 166 -14.28 -1.82 2.71
CA ALA A 166 -13.43 -2.27 1.62
C ALA A 166 -13.80 -1.62 0.28
N LYS A 167 -15.11 -1.45 -0.01
CA LYS A 167 -15.59 -0.74 -1.21
C LYS A 167 -15.20 0.73 -1.18
N ASP A 168 -15.33 1.38 -0.02
CA ASP A 168 -14.94 2.78 0.13
C ASP A 168 -13.45 2.97 -0.08
N MET A 169 -12.62 2.17 0.60
CA MET A 169 -11.16 2.20 0.46
C MET A 169 -10.73 1.95 -0.99
N ALA A 170 -11.34 0.98 -1.66
CA ALA A 170 -11.07 0.71 -3.08
C ALA A 170 -11.45 1.89 -3.97
N SER A 171 -12.60 2.55 -3.72
CA SER A 171 -13.05 3.71 -4.46
C SER A 171 -12.15 4.93 -4.27
N TRP A 172 -11.51 5.05 -3.12
CA TRP A 172 -10.54 6.10 -2.82
C TRP A 172 -9.14 5.82 -3.38
N GLY A 173 -8.89 4.64 -3.92
CA GLY A 173 -7.59 4.31 -4.49
C GLY A 173 -6.57 3.80 -3.47
N VAL A 174 -7.01 3.25 -2.35
CA VAL A 174 -6.13 2.65 -1.33
C VAL A 174 -5.40 1.43 -1.89
N ASP A 175 -4.10 1.34 -1.63
CA ASP A 175 -3.20 0.26 -2.08
C ASP A 175 -2.78 -0.69 -0.96
N LEU A 176 -2.87 -0.24 0.31
CA LEU A 176 -2.54 -1.04 1.47
C LEU A 176 -3.53 -0.76 2.60
N LEU A 177 -4.00 -1.81 3.26
CA LEU A 177 -4.76 -1.72 4.52
C LEU A 177 -3.94 -2.37 5.64
N LYS A 178 -3.49 -1.56 6.61
CA LYS A 178 -3.04 -2.05 7.92
C LYS A 178 -4.29 -2.30 8.76
N TYR A 179 -4.48 -3.54 9.22
CA TYR A 179 -5.69 -3.95 9.92
C TYR A 179 -5.34 -4.50 11.29
N ASP A 180 -5.73 -3.75 12.32
CA ASP A 180 -5.38 -4.02 13.72
C ASP A 180 -6.43 -4.89 14.43
N TYR A 181 -6.22 -5.15 15.73
CA TYR A 181 -7.05 -6.05 16.52
C TYR A 181 -7.25 -5.53 17.96
N CYS A 182 -7.42 -4.21 18.16
CA CYS A 182 -7.55 -3.58 19.46
C CYS A 182 -8.94 -3.82 20.07
N GLY A 183 -8.98 -4.22 21.33
CA GLY A 183 -10.25 -4.42 22.04
C GLY A 183 -11.11 -5.60 21.55
N ALA A 184 -10.60 -6.41 20.61
CA ALA A 184 -11.29 -7.59 20.10
C ALA A 184 -11.09 -8.82 21.02
N PRO A 185 -11.96 -9.86 20.94
CA PRO A 185 -11.79 -11.09 21.71
C PRO A 185 -10.43 -11.75 21.52
N SER A 186 -9.86 -12.27 22.61
CA SER A 186 -8.48 -12.76 22.62
C SER A 186 -8.29 -14.14 21.96
N ASP A 187 -9.36 -14.84 21.62
CA ASP A 187 -9.27 -16.18 21.04
C ASP A 187 -8.87 -16.15 19.55
N ARG A 188 -8.08 -17.15 19.14
CA ARG A 188 -7.56 -17.29 17.77
C ARG A 188 -8.66 -17.48 16.73
N ALA A 189 -9.74 -18.21 17.06
CA ALA A 189 -10.80 -18.52 16.11
C ALA A 189 -11.55 -17.25 15.68
N THR A 190 -11.83 -16.36 16.63
CA THR A 190 -12.44 -15.05 16.37
C THR A 190 -11.49 -14.16 15.54
N ALA A 191 -10.19 -14.14 15.84
CA ALA A 191 -9.24 -13.39 15.05
C ALA A 191 -9.20 -13.86 13.58
N ILE A 192 -9.09 -15.17 13.36
CA ILE A 192 -9.14 -15.77 12.02
C ILE A 192 -10.43 -15.37 11.29
N LYS A 193 -11.58 -15.44 11.96
CA LYS A 193 -12.88 -15.07 11.37
C LYS A 193 -12.90 -13.62 10.93
N ARG A 194 -12.48 -12.68 11.80
CA ARG A 194 -12.51 -11.23 11.51
C ARG A 194 -11.53 -10.82 10.41
N TYR A 195 -10.28 -11.29 10.46
CA TYR A 195 -9.32 -11.05 9.39
C TYR A 195 -9.75 -11.69 8.06
N THR A 196 -10.36 -12.87 8.11
CA THR A 196 -10.92 -13.52 6.91
C THR A 196 -12.06 -12.73 6.31
N ALA A 197 -12.94 -12.11 7.13
CA ALA A 197 -14.03 -11.26 6.66
C ALA A 197 -13.49 -10.08 5.84
N MET A 198 -12.54 -9.29 6.39
CA MET A 198 -11.94 -8.17 5.68
C MET A 198 -11.17 -8.63 4.43
N SER A 199 -10.38 -9.70 4.51
CA SER A 199 -9.68 -10.25 3.34
C SER A 199 -10.64 -10.61 2.19
N LYS A 200 -11.78 -11.24 2.50
CA LYS A 200 -12.81 -11.54 1.50
C LYS A 200 -13.46 -10.29 0.94
N ALA A 201 -13.72 -9.29 1.79
CA ALA A 201 -14.29 -8.01 1.38
C ALA A 201 -13.36 -7.28 0.41
N LEU A 202 -12.08 -7.17 0.72
CA LEU A 202 -11.08 -6.57 -0.17
C LEU A 202 -11.01 -7.30 -1.52
N LYS A 203 -11.02 -8.63 -1.52
CA LYS A 203 -11.00 -9.44 -2.76
C LYS A 203 -12.22 -9.19 -3.67
N LYS A 204 -13.38 -8.83 -3.11
CA LYS A 204 -14.58 -8.52 -3.88
C LYS A 204 -14.55 -7.16 -4.57
N THR A 205 -13.60 -6.29 -4.23
CA THR A 205 -13.55 -4.92 -4.77
C THR A 205 -12.95 -4.81 -6.17
N ASN A 206 -12.39 -5.89 -6.71
CA ASN A 206 -11.60 -5.92 -7.96
C ASN A 206 -10.37 -4.97 -7.96
N ARG A 207 -9.99 -4.43 -6.80
CA ARG A 207 -8.76 -3.67 -6.63
C ARG A 207 -7.74 -4.51 -5.87
N SER A 208 -6.51 -4.46 -6.32
CA SER A 208 -5.39 -5.07 -5.60
C SER A 208 -5.01 -4.21 -4.39
N VAL A 209 -5.22 -4.74 -3.18
CA VAL A 209 -4.89 -4.07 -1.92
C VAL A 209 -4.00 -4.98 -1.10
N VAL A 210 -2.85 -4.50 -0.67
CA VAL A 210 -1.99 -5.21 0.28
C VAL A 210 -2.69 -5.27 1.63
N PHE A 211 -2.92 -6.46 2.15
CA PHE A 211 -3.56 -6.66 3.44
C PHE A 211 -2.52 -6.94 4.52
N SER A 212 -2.20 -5.93 5.32
CA SER A 212 -1.20 -5.99 6.38
C SER A 212 -1.86 -6.28 7.72
N ILE A 213 -1.67 -7.50 8.22
CA ILE A 213 -2.21 -7.95 9.52
C ILE A 213 -1.38 -7.37 10.65
N CYS A 214 -2.02 -6.60 11.54
CA CYS A 214 -1.44 -6.03 12.75
C CYS A 214 -2.05 -6.72 13.98
N GLU A 215 -1.66 -7.98 14.22
CA GLU A 215 -2.23 -8.84 15.27
C GLU A 215 -1.25 -9.01 16.45
N TRP A 216 -0.09 -8.37 16.37
CA TRP A 216 0.98 -8.30 17.38
C TRP A 216 1.61 -9.64 17.75
N GLY A 217 1.31 -10.70 16.98
CA GLY A 217 1.85 -12.05 17.19
C GLY A 217 1.19 -12.85 18.30
N GLY A 218 0.23 -12.27 19.04
CA GLY A 218 -0.36 -12.91 20.22
C GLY A 218 -1.16 -14.17 19.93
N ARG A 219 -1.63 -14.35 18.68
CA ARG A 219 -2.42 -15.51 18.23
C ARG A 219 -1.73 -16.29 17.13
N GLU A 220 -0.39 -16.13 17.03
CA GLU A 220 0.47 -16.86 16.09
C GLU A 220 -0.01 -16.73 14.63
N PRO A 221 -0.14 -15.50 14.07
CA PRO A 221 -0.69 -15.28 12.72
C PRO A 221 0.08 -16.00 11.62
N TRP A 222 1.36 -16.30 11.81
CA TRP A 222 2.17 -17.07 10.88
C TRP A 222 1.68 -18.51 10.66
N LEU A 223 0.88 -19.09 11.59
CA LEU A 223 0.32 -20.42 11.44
C LEU A 223 -0.97 -20.45 10.59
N TRP A 224 -1.68 -19.33 10.45
CA TRP A 224 -3.01 -19.33 9.83
C TRP A 224 -3.22 -18.24 8.76
N ALA A 225 -2.45 -17.16 8.77
CA ALA A 225 -2.67 -16.06 7.84
C ALA A 225 -2.08 -16.33 6.45
N PHE A 226 -0.97 -17.08 6.38
CA PHE A 226 -0.26 -17.33 5.13
C PHE A 226 -1.14 -18.11 4.14
N GLY A 227 -1.19 -17.63 2.90
CA GLY A 227 -1.88 -18.27 1.78
C GLY A 227 -3.42 -18.19 1.81
N LYS A 228 -4.05 -17.92 2.96
CA LYS A 228 -5.51 -17.83 3.08
C LYS A 228 -6.02 -16.39 3.17
N ILE A 229 -5.28 -15.54 3.89
CA ILE A 229 -5.69 -14.18 4.22
C ILE A 229 -4.81 -13.17 3.49
N CYS A 230 -3.50 -13.34 3.52
CA CYS A 230 -2.50 -12.40 2.99
C CYS A 230 -2.13 -12.59 1.52
N ARG A 231 -2.79 -13.46 0.74
CA ARG A 231 -2.52 -13.53 -0.69
C ARG A 231 -3.00 -12.28 -1.39
N ALA A 232 -2.05 -11.50 -1.91
CA ALA A 232 -2.31 -10.65 -3.06
C ALA A 232 -2.93 -11.50 -4.18
N ARG A 233 -3.98 -11.02 -4.80
CA ARG A 233 -4.77 -11.84 -5.74
C ARG A 233 -4.05 -11.95 -7.08
N ARG A 234 -3.96 -13.20 -7.59
CA ARG A 234 -3.94 -13.44 -9.02
C ARG A 234 -5.37 -13.26 -9.53
N VAL A 235 -5.61 -12.34 -10.43
CA VAL A 235 -6.84 -12.32 -11.24
C VAL A 235 -6.54 -13.22 -12.43
N GLU A 236 -7.26 -14.35 -12.54
CA GLU A 236 -7.31 -15.13 -13.76
C GLU A 236 -8.13 -14.40 -14.80
#